data_e147c04ca25328e0f6f33917706ae89e
#
_entry.id   e147c04ca25328e0f6f33917706ae89e
#
_cell.length_a   1.000
_cell.length_b   1.000
_cell.length_c   1.000
_cell.angle_alpha   90.00
_cell.angle_beta   90.00
_cell.angle_gamma   90.00
#
_symmetry.space_group_name_H-M   'P 1'
#
loop_
_entity.id
_entity.type
_entity.pdbx_description
1 polymer ?
#
loop_
_entity_poly.entity_id
_entity_poly.type
_entity_poly.pdbx_seq_one_letter_code
_entity_poly.pdbx_strand_id
1 'polypeptide(L)'
;KEKHNTRRLGWYKFVAAVMIPLMVVAAGYFIRETKPGAEQKGSELASIEPGKSKAILRLADNRVIEITREQETRFDVAEGIAATNNSLGMVYPEQVATGKTEYNVLEVPRGGEYTVTLSDGTVVYLNSGSELRYPVAFGVERRDVFLSGEGYFEVAKDAKRPFFVNADKLKIRVYGTSFNVNTYNLANVETVLVEGKIGIQETNSDIEYSVMPGQLALYNREKGTMEIRDVDVRPYVAWKEHEFMFDNESLEEIMNTLSLWYDVDVFFQTASLKQLHFTGHLGRYEEVSHILDAISGVTQVKFSVKGRTIIVME
;
A
#
# COMPACT_ATOMS: atom_id res chain seq x y z
N LYS A 1 16.69 63.99 -82.92
CA LYS A 1 15.32 63.76 -82.40
C LYS A 1 15.22 62.27 -82.08
N GLU A 2 15.13 61.82 -80.94
CA GLU A 2 14.19 61.85 -79.88
C GLU A 2 14.79 61.23 -78.60
N LYS A 3 14.57 61.86 -77.46
CA LYS A 3 14.90 61.35 -76.13
C LYS A 3 13.91 60.32 -75.75
N HIS A 4 14.32 59.10 -75.42
CA HIS A 4 13.50 58.14 -74.77
C HIS A 4 13.90 57.92 -73.28
N ASN A 5 12.94 57.98 -72.50
CA ASN A 5 12.85 58.24 -71.10
C ASN A 5 13.27 57.01 -70.28
N THR A 6 14.33 57.05 -69.51
CA THR A 6 14.81 55.98 -68.59
C THR A 6 14.41 56.28 -67.12
N ARG A 7 13.15 56.38 -66.88
CA ARG A 7 12.65 56.67 -65.48
C ARG A 7 11.89 55.57 -64.82
N ARG A 8 11.98 54.29 -65.26
CA ARG A 8 11.19 53.18 -64.64
C ARG A 8 12.03 52.17 -63.85
N LEU A 9 13.33 52.34 -63.68
CA LEU A 9 14.20 51.35 -63.04
C LEU A 9 14.46 51.60 -61.52
N GLY A 10 13.99 52.73 -60.98
CA GLY A 10 14.26 53.13 -59.60
C GLY A 10 13.26 52.52 -58.57
N TRP A 11 12.02 52.28 -58.99
CA TRP A 11 10.96 51.88 -58.07
C TRP A 11 11.05 50.45 -57.57
N TYR A 12 11.53 49.51 -58.39
CA TYR A 12 11.72 48.11 -57.98
C TYR A 12 12.76 47.93 -56.87
N LYS A 13 13.77 48.82 -56.79
CA LYS A 13 14.78 48.79 -55.73
C LYS A 13 14.21 49.19 -54.36
N PHE A 14 13.25 50.11 -54.34
CA PHE A 14 12.57 50.52 -53.12
C PHE A 14 11.54 49.47 -52.67
N VAL A 15 10.84 48.83 -53.59
CA VAL A 15 9.88 47.73 -53.27
C VAL A 15 10.63 46.50 -52.74
N ALA A 16 11.78 46.15 -53.33
CA ALA A 16 12.61 45.05 -52.82
C ALA A 16 13.21 45.35 -51.45
N ALA A 17 13.60 46.59 -51.18
CA ALA A 17 14.17 47.00 -49.90
C ALA A 17 13.17 46.98 -48.73
N VAL A 18 11.89 47.08 -49.00
CA VAL A 18 10.82 46.99 -47.96
C VAL A 18 10.23 45.59 -47.84
N MET A 19 10.10 44.87 -48.97
CA MET A 19 9.48 43.52 -48.97
C MET A 19 10.40 42.44 -48.39
N ILE A 20 11.72 42.55 -48.57
CA ILE A 20 12.67 41.55 -48.03
C ILE A 20 12.71 41.57 -46.50
N PRO A 21 12.81 42.73 -45.80
CA PRO A 21 12.70 42.73 -44.33
C PRO A 21 11.34 42.25 -43.82
N LEU A 22 10.24 42.58 -44.52
CA LEU A 22 8.90 42.11 -44.15
C LEU A 22 8.75 40.60 -44.31
N MET A 23 9.32 39.99 -45.37
CA MET A 23 9.36 38.55 -45.52
C MET A 23 10.22 37.85 -44.46
N VAL A 24 11.36 38.45 -44.09
CA VAL A 24 12.23 37.91 -43.04
C VAL A 24 11.54 37.96 -41.68
N VAL A 25 10.82 39.06 -41.37
CA VAL A 25 10.03 39.18 -40.14
C VAL A 25 8.84 38.20 -40.15
N ALA A 26 8.13 38.10 -41.29
CA ALA A 26 7.03 37.14 -41.43
C ALA A 26 7.52 35.68 -41.37
N ALA A 27 8.65 35.37 -42.02
CA ALA A 27 9.27 34.02 -41.91
C ALA A 27 9.76 33.73 -40.49
N GLY A 28 10.33 34.74 -39.81
CA GLY A 28 10.71 34.61 -38.39
C GLY A 28 9.50 34.40 -37.46
N TYR A 29 8.39 35.07 -37.75
CA TYR A 29 7.13 34.88 -37.02
C TYR A 29 6.53 33.49 -37.29
N PHE A 30 6.51 33.06 -38.55
CA PHE A 30 6.05 31.72 -38.93
C PHE A 30 6.94 30.58 -38.38
N ILE A 31 8.27 30.77 -38.38
CA ILE A 31 9.23 29.81 -37.80
C ILE A 31 9.10 29.77 -36.27
N ARG A 32 8.69 30.87 -35.65
CA ARG A 32 8.45 30.92 -34.20
C ARG A 32 7.12 30.24 -33.79
N GLU A 33 6.10 30.28 -34.66
CA GLU A 33 4.82 29.56 -34.45
C GLU A 33 4.88 28.11 -34.90
N THR A 34 5.72 27.75 -35.86
CA THR A 34 5.96 26.38 -36.30
C THR A 34 7.21 25.78 -35.65
N LYS A 35 7.52 26.11 -34.38
CA LYS A 35 8.32 25.16 -33.63
C LYS A 35 7.52 23.85 -33.63
N PRO A 36 8.07 22.75 -34.23
CA PRO A 36 7.43 21.45 -34.07
C PRO A 36 7.18 21.32 -32.59
N GLY A 37 5.92 21.04 -32.25
CA GLY A 37 5.50 20.95 -30.87
C GLY A 37 6.59 20.21 -30.12
N ALA A 38 7.01 20.77 -28.98
CA ALA A 38 7.88 20.06 -28.08
C ALA A 38 7.33 18.61 -28.08
N GLU A 39 8.17 17.67 -28.53
CA GLU A 39 7.93 16.27 -28.23
C GLU A 39 7.41 16.29 -26.81
N GLN A 40 6.17 15.82 -26.61
CA GLN A 40 5.70 15.51 -25.28
C GLN A 40 6.77 14.55 -24.78
N LYS A 41 7.76 15.10 -24.05
CA LYS A 41 8.57 14.32 -23.13
C LYS A 41 7.56 13.45 -22.42
N GLY A 42 7.75 12.15 -22.55
CA GLY A 42 6.87 11.14 -22.00
C GLY A 42 6.37 11.64 -20.65
N SER A 43 5.06 11.58 -20.43
CA SER A 43 4.38 12.18 -19.30
C SER A 43 5.29 12.06 -18.09
N GLU A 44 5.72 13.21 -17.54
CA GLU A 44 6.41 13.21 -16.25
C GLU A 44 5.46 12.46 -15.33
N LEU A 45 5.81 11.21 -15.03
CA LEU A 45 5.07 10.41 -14.08
C LEU A 45 5.05 11.26 -12.81
N ALA A 46 3.89 11.77 -12.44
CA ALA A 46 3.78 12.57 -11.23
C ALA A 46 4.44 11.76 -10.12
N SER A 47 5.45 12.34 -9.45
CA SER A 47 6.17 11.64 -8.39
C SER A 47 5.18 11.27 -7.30
N ILE A 48 4.85 9.98 -7.21
CA ILE A 48 4.01 9.42 -6.16
C ILE A 48 4.96 8.82 -5.14
N GLU A 49 5.04 9.49 -4.00
CA GLU A 49 5.86 9.05 -2.90
C GLU A 49 5.34 7.73 -2.29
N PRO A 50 6.24 6.88 -1.77
CA PRO A 50 5.87 5.69 -1.04
C PRO A 50 5.11 6.02 0.25
N GLY A 51 4.45 5.03 0.80
CA GLY A 51 3.79 5.10 2.10
C GLY A 51 4.75 5.47 3.22
N LYS A 52 4.18 5.91 4.34
CA LYS A 52 4.92 6.38 5.53
C LYS A 52 4.38 5.70 6.79
N SER A 53 5.17 5.68 7.86
CA SER A 53 4.68 5.18 9.14
C SER A 53 3.72 6.19 9.77
N LYS A 54 2.40 5.93 9.62
CA LYS A 54 1.30 6.75 10.14
C LYS A 54 0.09 5.90 10.50
N ALA A 55 -0.62 6.29 11.54
CA ALA A 55 -1.88 5.67 11.94
C ALA A 55 -2.80 6.67 12.65
N ILE A 56 -4.05 6.26 12.83
CA ILE A 56 -5.08 6.98 13.58
C ILE A 56 -5.47 6.08 14.75
N LEU A 57 -5.23 6.55 15.97
CA LEU A 57 -5.63 5.85 17.18
C LEU A 57 -6.97 6.42 17.67
N ARG A 58 -7.99 5.57 17.73
CA ARG A 58 -9.29 5.87 18.34
C ARG A 58 -9.35 5.21 19.71
N LEU A 59 -9.50 6.01 20.74
CA LEU A 59 -9.57 5.55 22.12
C LEU A 59 -11.00 5.14 22.51
N ALA A 60 -11.12 4.38 23.60
CA ALA A 60 -12.39 3.92 24.13
C ALA A 60 -13.36 5.08 24.52
N ASP A 61 -12.83 6.26 24.81
CA ASP A 61 -13.59 7.49 25.11
C ASP A 61 -13.92 8.33 23.87
N ASN A 62 -13.71 7.79 22.65
CA ASN A 62 -13.89 8.41 21.34
C ASN A 62 -12.91 9.55 20.99
N ARG A 63 -11.86 9.79 21.76
CA ARG A 63 -10.75 10.67 21.33
C ARG A 63 -10.07 10.02 20.11
N VAL A 64 -9.69 10.86 19.15
CA VAL A 64 -8.97 10.47 17.92
C VAL A 64 -7.62 11.17 17.91
N ILE A 65 -6.56 10.41 17.70
CA ILE A 65 -5.18 10.89 17.75
C ILE A 65 -4.48 10.41 16.47
N GLU A 66 -3.98 11.34 15.67
CA GLU A 66 -3.10 11.00 14.54
C GLU A 66 -1.67 10.80 15.08
N ILE A 67 -1.06 9.69 14.70
CA ILE A 67 0.27 9.30 15.19
C ILE A 67 1.21 8.97 14.01
N THR A 68 2.47 9.37 14.17
CA THR A 68 3.59 9.04 13.29
C THR A 68 4.77 8.57 14.11
N ARG A 69 5.68 7.77 13.57
CA ARG A 69 6.88 7.30 14.31
C ARG A 69 7.84 8.43 14.70
N GLU A 70 7.76 9.57 14.05
CA GLU A 70 8.65 10.71 14.31
C GLU A 70 8.29 11.47 15.59
N GLN A 71 7.10 11.23 16.15
CA GLN A 71 6.60 11.90 17.35
C GLN A 71 6.82 11.03 18.59
N GLU A 72 7.82 11.35 19.39
CA GLU A 72 7.93 10.76 20.72
C GLU A 72 6.91 11.43 21.63
N THR A 73 5.84 10.70 21.96
CA THR A 73 4.71 11.25 22.73
C THR A 73 4.13 10.17 23.65
N ARG A 74 3.68 10.60 24.83
CA ARG A 74 2.95 9.76 25.76
C ARG A 74 1.48 10.14 25.74
N PHE A 75 0.60 9.17 25.60
CA PHE A 75 -0.84 9.35 25.54
C PHE A 75 -1.52 8.60 26.69
N ASP A 76 -2.42 9.27 27.40
CA ASP A 76 -3.35 8.60 28.31
C ASP A 76 -4.41 7.88 27.47
N VAL A 77 -4.32 6.55 27.43
CA VAL A 77 -5.15 5.68 26.56
C VAL A 77 -6.34 5.07 27.28
N ALA A 78 -6.32 5.05 28.63
CA ALA A 78 -7.42 4.73 29.53
C ALA A 78 -7.12 5.31 30.91
N GLU A 79 -8.05 5.25 31.87
CA GLU A 79 -7.84 5.72 33.23
C GLU A 79 -6.63 5.02 33.87
N GLY A 80 -5.61 5.81 34.19
CA GLY A 80 -4.36 5.34 34.82
C GLY A 80 -3.42 4.57 33.88
N ILE A 81 -3.71 4.50 32.58
CA ILE A 81 -2.91 3.77 31.59
C ILE A 81 -2.43 4.75 30.51
N ALA A 82 -1.12 4.86 30.35
CA ALA A 82 -0.52 5.65 29.29
C ALA A 82 0.33 4.76 28.37
N ALA A 83 0.07 4.84 27.06
CA ALA A 83 0.92 4.27 26.04
C ALA A 83 1.97 5.28 25.57
N THR A 84 3.10 4.79 25.10
CA THR A 84 4.18 5.62 24.57
C THR A 84 4.31 5.38 23.06
N ASN A 85 4.33 6.45 22.29
CA ASN A 85 4.70 6.41 20.89
C ASN A 85 6.17 6.77 20.74
N ASN A 86 6.93 5.99 19.99
CA ASN A 86 8.36 6.19 19.72
C ASN A 86 8.76 5.62 18.35
N SER A 87 10.05 5.56 18.06
CA SER A 87 10.58 5.02 16.79
C SER A 87 10.22 3.55 16.51
N LEU A 88 9.83 2.77 17.53
CA LEU A 88 9.35 1.38 17.39
C LEU A 88 7.84 1.31 17.16
N GLY A 89 7.12 2.42 17.27
CA GLY A 89 5.66 2.52 17.18
C GLY A 89 5.00 2.78 18.54
N MET A 90 3.74 2.41 18.68
CA MET A 90 2.96 2.53 19.90
C MET A 90 3.25 1.38 20.86
N VAL A 91 3.60 1.66 22.09
CA VAL A 91 3.92 0.66 23.12
C VAL A 91 2.99 0.84 24.31
N TYR A 92 2.19 -0.17 24.61
CA TYR A 92 1.38 -0.26 25.81
C TYR A 92 2.20 -0.84 26.96
N PRO A 93 2.02 -0.37 28.19
CA PRO A 93 2.66 -0.99 29.35
C PRO A 93 2.13 -2.40 29.60
N GLU A 94 3.00 -3.30 30.04
CA GLU A 94 2.58 -4.64 30.44
C GLU A 94 1.63 -4.57 31.62
N GLN A 95 0.43 -5.10 31.45
CA GLN A 95 -0.59 -5.17 32.48
C GLN A 95 -1.72 -6.14 32.14
N VAL A 96 -2.45 -6.53 33.17
CA VAL A 96 -3.65 -7.36 33.09
C VAL A 96 -4.86 -6.55 33.52
N ALA A 97 -5.96 -6.64 32.80
CA ALA A 97 -7.18 -5.94 33.13
C ALA A 97 -7.75 -6.42 34.47
N THR A 98 -8.08 -5.49 35.38
CA THR A 98 -8.69 -5.76 36.68
C THR A 98 -10.15 -5.34 36.74
N GLY A 99 -10.72 -4.83 35.65
CA GLY A 99 -12.07 -4.29 35.58
C GLY A 99 -12.69 -4.45 34.19
N LYS A 100 -13.53 -3.50 33.80
CA LYS A 100 -14.17 -3.47 32.49
C LYS A 100 -13.10 -3.34 31.37
N THR A 101 -13.19 -4.21 30.39
CA THR A 101 -12.29 -4.17 29.24
C THR A 101 -12.64 -2.98 28.33
N GLU A 102 -11.71 -2.06 28.16
CA GLU A 102 -11.79 -0.95 27.23
C GLU A 102 -11.01 -1.28 25.95
N TYR A 103 -11.58 -0.95 24.80
CA TYR A 103 -10.98 -1.25 23.50
C TYR A 103 -10.57 0.03 22.81
N ASN A 104 -9.35 0.02 22.28
CA ASN A 104 -8.88 1.01 21.32
C ASN A 104 -8.91 0.41 19.90
N VAL A 105 -8.92 1.29 18.92
CA VAL A 105 -8.84 0.95 17.49
C VAL A 105 -7.66 1.70 16.89
N LEU A 106 -6.75 0.96 16.28
CA LEU A 106 -5.64 1.49 15.50
C LEU A 106 -5.95 1.30 14.02
N GLU A 107 -6.21 2.39 13.33
CA GLU A 107 -6.50 2.44 11.89
C GLU A 107 -5.25 2.91 11.15
N VAL A 108 -4.78 2.12 10.18
CA VAL A 108 -3.68 2.49 9.27
C VAL A 108 -4.30 2.88 7.94
N PRO A 109 -4.25 4.15 7.54
CA PRO A 109 -4.82 4.57 6.26
C PRO A 109 -4.02 4.02 5.08
N ARG A 110 -4.58 4.11 3.89
CA ARG A 110 -3.82 3.87 2.64
C ARG A 110 -2.57 4.76 2.62
N GLY A 111 -1.48 4.26 2.09
CA GLY A 111 -0.17 4.91 2.15
C GLY A 111 0.40 4.98 3.57
N GLY A 112 -0.03 4.11 4.46
CA GLY A 112 0.46 3.98 5.82
C GLY A 112 0.97 2.59 6.16
N GLU A 113 1.73 2.48 7.21
CA GLU A 113 2.02 1.26 7.97
C GLU A 113 2.28 1.65 9.41
N TYR A 114 2.03 0.73 10.34
CA TYR A 114 2.27 1.05 11.74
C TYR A 114 2.54 -0.20 12.57
N THR A 115 3.20 0.00 13.70
CA THR A 115 3.52 -1.09 14.65
C THR A 115 2.96 -0.75 16.02
N VAL A 116 2.35 -1.74 16.68
CA VAL A 116 1.88 -1.62 18.05
C VAL A 116 2.36 -2.79 18.90
N THR A 117 2.92 -2.50 20.07
CA THR A 117 3.19 -3.48 21.13
C THR A 117 2.04 -3.44 22.13
N LEU A 118 1.33 -4.56 22.23
CA LEU A 118 0.16 -4.71 23.10
C LEU A 118 0.59 -4.94 24.55
N SER A 119 -0.39 -4.87 25.48
CA SER A 119 -0.15 -4.96 26.94
C SER A 119 0.32 -6.33 27.45
N ASP A 120 0.44 -7.31 26.59
CA ASP A 120 1.03 -8.63 26.88
C ASP A 120 2.43 -8.81 26.27
N GLY A 121 2.97 -7.77 25.63
CA GLY A 121 4.24 -7.80 24.89
C GLY A 121 4.12 -8.33 23.46
N THR A 122 2.92 -8.67 22.98
CA THR A 122 2.71 -9.03 21.56
C THR A 122 2.96 -7.85 20.67
N VAL A 123 3.77 -8.04 19.60
CA VAL A 123 4.02 -7.02 18.58
C VAL A 123 3.14 -7.30 17.36
N VAL A 124 2.44 -6.27 16.90
CA VAL A 124 1.60 -6.34 15.70
C VAL A 124 2.05 -5.28 14.72
N TYR A 125 2.43 -5.72 13.52
CA TYR A 125 2.68 -4.87 12.36
C TYR A 125 1.39 -4.78 11.56
N LEU A 126 0.95 -3.59 11.18
CA LEU A 126 -0.25 -3.35 10.38
C LEU A 126 0.12 -2.73 9.05
N ASN A 127 -0.37 -3.33 7.97
CA ASN A 127 -0.16 -2.85 6.61
C ASN A 127 -1.18 -1.77 6.23
N SER A 128 -1.00 -1.13 5.06
CA SER A 128 -1.83 -0.04 4.53
C SER A 128 -3.30 -0.43 4.40
N GLY A 129 -4.20 0.42 4.90
CA GLY A 129 -5.64 0.15 4.85
C GLY A 129 -6.12 -0.89 5.87
N SER A 130 -5.37 -1.11 6.95
CA SER A 130 -5.72 -2.08 8.00
C SER A 130 -6.24 -1.43 9.27
N GLU A 131 -7.06 -2.16 10.00
CA GLU A 131 -7.61 -1.79 11.30
C GLU A 131 -7.41 -2.92 12.30
N LEU A 132 -6.90 -2.58 13.48
CA LEU A 132 -6.81 -3.49 14.63
C LEU A 132 -7.61 -2.91 15.79
N ARG A 133 -8.60 -3.67 16.28
CA ARG A 133 -9.30 -3.37 17.54
C ARG A 133 -8.79 -4.30 18.62
N TYR A 134 -8.31 -3.76 19.71
CA TYR A 134 -7.66 -4.49 20.80
C TYR A 134 -7.95 -3.87 22.15
N PRO A 135 -7.94 -4.66 23.24
CA PRO A 135 -8.14 -4.15 24.57
C PRO A 135 -6.89 -3.38 25.05
N VAL A 136 -7.10 -2.31 25.82
CA VAL A 136 -6.01 -1.55 26.47
C VAL A 136 -5.18 -2.46 27.37
N ALA A 137 -5.85 -3.40 28.04
CA ALA A 137 -5.24 -4.46 28.83
C ALA A 137 -6.02 -5.78 28.62
N PHE A 138 -5.29 -6.88 28.43
CA PHE A 138 -5.91 -8.20 28.30
C PHE A 138 -6.41 -8.76 29.64
N GLY A 139 -7.48 -9.55 29.56
CA GLY A 139 -8.01 -10.28 30.71
C GLY A 139 -7.14 -11.45 31.16
N VAL A 140 -7.58 -12.13 32.22
CA VAL A 140 -6.86 -13.26 32.87
C VAL A 140 -7.02 -14.59 32.14
N GLU A 141 -8.07 -14.74 31.30
CA GLU A 141 -8.41 -16.02 30.68
C GLU A 141 -7.89 -16.13 29.24
N ARG A 142 -7.98 -15.04 28.47
CA ARG A 142 -7.63 -15.02 27.03
C ARG A 142 -7.29 -13.62 26.54
N ARG A 143 -6.69 -13.56 25.35
CA ARG A 143 -6.22 -12.34 24.69
C ARG A 143 -6.89 -12.25 23.32
N ASP A 144 -7.93 -11.42 23.18
CA ASP A 144 -8.68 -11.28 21.92
C ASP A 144 -8.35 -9.95 21.23
N VAL A 145 -8.06 -10.01 19.93
CA VAL A 145 -7.96 -8.85 19.03
C VAL A 145 -8.82 -9.10 17.78
N PHE A 146 -9.15 -8.02 17.06
CA PHE A 146 -9.96 -8.05 15.85
C PHE A 146 -9.23 -7.33 14.74
N LEU A 147 -9.03 -8.02 13.60
CA LEU A 147 -8.29 -7.52 12.45
C LEU A 147 -9.20 -7.38 11.24
N SER A 148 -9.08 -6.24 10.55
CA SER A 148 -9.50 -6.03 9.17
C SER A 148 -8.30 -5.54 8.37
N GLY A 149 -8.09 -6.01 7.14
CA GLY A 149 -6.89 -5.73 6.36
C GLY A 149 -5.80 -6.76 6.57
N GLU A 150 -4.55 -6.34 6.70
CA GLU A 150 -3.40 -7.23 6.85
C GLU A 150 -2.56 -6.88 8.08
N GLY A 151 -2.23 -7.92 8.84
CA GLY A 151 -1.40 -7.80 10.03
C GLY A 151 -0.45 -8.98 10.19
N TYR A 152 0.80 -8.68 10.54
CA TYR A 152 1.76 -9.67 10.99
C TYR A 152 1.89 -9.61 12.50
N PHE A 153 1.79 -10.77 13.13
CA PHE A 153 1.74 -10.92 14.59
C PHE A 153 2.98 -11.66 15.08
N GLU A 154 3.68 -11.09 16.05
CA GLU A 154 4.68 -11.76 16.88
C GLU A 154 4.11 -11.88 18.28
N VAL A 155 3.38 -12.99 18.51
CA VAL A 155 2.61 -13.16 19.74
C VAL A 155 3.50 -13.60 20.90
N ALA A 156 3.44 -12.87 22.02
CA ALA A 156 4.13 -13.20 23.25
C ALA A 156 3.70 -14.59 23.78
N LYS A 157 4.68 -15.42 24.16
CA LYS A 157 4.44 -16.79 24.64
C LYS A 157 3.72 -16.79 25.97
N ASP A 158 2.51 -17.33 26.00
CA ASP A 158 1.72 -17.56 27.20
C ASP A 158 0.84 -18.82 27.03
N ALA A 159 1.28 -19.93 27.61
CA ALA A 159 0.59 -21.21 27.50
C ALA A 159 -0.73 -21.26 28.30
N LYS A 160 -0.94 -20.31 29.23
CA LYS A 160 -2.15 -20.28 30.08
C LYS A 160 -3.25 -19.43 29.50
N ARG A 161 -2.89 -18.38 28.72
CA ARG A 161 -3.83 -17.45 28.09
C ARG A 161 -3.68 -17.49 26.57
N PRO A 162 -4.55 -18.22 25.86
CA PRO A 162 -4.52 -18.23 24.40
C PRO A 162 -4.74 -16.82 23.83
N PHE A 163 -4.07 -16.54 22.71
CA PHE A 163 -4.26 -15.33 21.94
C PHE A 163 -5.15 -15.64 20.73
N PHE A 164 -6.14 -14.81 20.49
CA PHE A 164 -7.09 -14.95 19.39
C PHE A 164 -7.05 -13.74 18.46
N VAL A 165 -6.83 -13.98 17.17
CA VAL A 165 -7.11 -13.00 16.13
C VAL A 165 -8.46 -13.33 15.51
N ASN A 166 -9.43 -12.45 15.69
CA ASN A 166 -10.73 -12.53 15.05
C ASN A 166 -10.65 -11.74 13.74
N ALA A 167 -10.73 -12.44 12.61
CA ALA A 167 -10.61 -11.89 11.27
C ALA A 167 -11.77 -12.40 10.41
N ASP A 168 -12.72 -11.51 10.08
CA ASP A 168 -13.97 -11.86 9.40
C ASP A 168 -14.74 -12.95 10.19
N LYS A 169 -15.00 -14.11 9.57
CA LYS A 169 -15.66 -15.28 10.19
C LYS A 169 -14.67 -16.22 10.89
N LEU A 170 -13.37 -15.93 10.84
CA LEU A 170 -12.34 -16.80 11.38
C LEU A 170 -11.91 -16.37 12.77
N LYS A 171 -11.64 -17.36 13.60
CA LYS A 171 -11.02 -17.26 14.90
C LYS A 171 -9.69 -18.03 14.88
N ILE A 172 -8.59 -17.30 14.90
CA ILE A 172 -7.23 -17.82 14.81
C ILE A 172 -6.66 -17.87 16.22
N ARG A 173 -6.37 -19.08 16.74
CA ARG A 173 -5.88 -19.33 18.09
C ARG A 173 -4.41 -19.67 18.11
N VAL A 174 -3.64 -18.99 18.97
CA VAL A 174 -2.20 -19.21 19.15
C VAL A 174 -1.78 -19.06 20.62
N TYR A 175 -0.56 -19.51 20.95
CA TYR A 175 0.01 -19.45 22.31
C TYR A 175 1.42 -18.81 22.36
N GLY A 176 1.93 -18.32 21.24
CA GLY A 176 3.28 -17.78 21.09
C GLY A 176 3.81 -18.16 19.72
N THR A 177 3.49 -17.35 18.72
CA THR A 177 3.50 -17.72 17.29
C THR A 177 3.76 -16.49 16.46
N SER A 178 4.53 -16.65 15.36
CA SER A 178 4.74 -15.60 14.36
C SER A 178 4.00 -15.97 13.08
N PHE A 179 3.08 -15.11 12.62
CA PHE A 179 2.21 -15.40 11.48
C PHE A 179 1.64 -14.13 10.84
N ASN A 180 1.26 -14.22 9.57
CA ASN A 180 0.57 -13.18 8.82
C ASN A 180 -0.90 -13.54 8.60
N VAL A 181 -1.78 -12.55 8.69
CA VAL A 181 -3.21 -12.66 8.33
C VAL A 181 -3.55 -11.57 7.35
N ASN A 182 -4.13 -11.93 6.18
CA ASN A 182 -4.55 -11.01 5.15
C ASN A 182 -6.03 -11.22 4.81
N THR A 183 -6.82 -10.16 4.93
CA THR A 183 -8.27 -10.14 4.68
C THR A 183 -8.69 -9.21 3.55
N TYR A 184 -7.75 -8.63 2.78
CA TYR A 184 -8.07 -7.69 1.70
C TYR A 184 -8.86 -8.33 0.56
N ASN A 185 -8.56 -9.58 0.24
CA ASN A 185 -9.26 -10.28 -0.82
C ASN A 185 -10.70 -10.58 -0.39
N LEU A 186 -11.68 -10.10 -1.17
CA LEU A 186 -13.10 -10.29 -0.88
C LEU A 186 -13.57 -11.74 -0.95
N ALA A 187 -12.88 -12.58 -1.73
CA ALA A 187 -13.20 -14.00 -1.85
C ALA A 187 -12.54 -14.87 -0.78
N ASN A 188 -11.36 -14.46 -0.27
CA ASN A 188 -10.54 -15.31 0.57
C ASN A 188 -9.99 -14.55 1.79
N VAL A 189 -9.68 -15.32 2.85
CA VAL A 189 -8.82 -14.90 3.97
C VAL A 189 -7.60 -15.80 3.96
N GLU A 190 -6.41 -15.20 4.03
CA GLU A 190 -5.12 -15.89 4.04
C GLU A 190 -4.49 -15.84 5.42
N THR A 191 -3.98 -16.97 5.89
CA THR A 191 -3.20 -17.06 7.13
C THR A 191 -1.95 -17.87 6.86
N VAL A 192 -0.78 -17.25 7.01
CA VAL A 192 0.52 -17.91 6.78
C VAL A 192 1.28 -18.02 8.08
N LEU A 193 1.70 -19.24 8.41
CA LEU A 193 2.44 -19.53 9.64
C LEU A 193 3.95 -19.54 9.39
N VAL A 194 4.68 -18.69 10.12
CA VAL A 194 6.14 -18.63 10.09
C VAL A 194 6.76 -19.47 11.18
N GLU A 195 6.33 -19.30 12.45
CA GLU A 195 6.86 -20.03 13.61
C GLU A 195 5.74 -20.34 14.61
N GLY A 196 5.80 -21.52 15.22
CA GLY A 196 4.88 -21.93 16.27
C GLY A 196 3.77 -22.84 15.78
N LYS A 197 2.55 -22.63 16.24
CA LYS A 197 1.36 -23.43 15.90
C LYS A 197 0.10 -22.58 15.89
N ILE A 198 -0.74 -22.81 14.91
CA ILE A 198 -2.04 -22.13 14.75
C ILE A 198 -3.17 -23.17 14.75
N GLY A 199 -4.27 -22.85 15.45
CA GLY A 199 -5.58 -23.44 15.24
C GLY A 199 -6.52 -22.42 14.62
N ILE A 200 -7.17 -22.74 13.49
CA ILE A 200 -8.15 -21.88 12.85
C ILE A 200 -9.52 -22.53 12.92
N GLN A 201 -10.51 -21.76 13.37
CA GLN A 201 -11.90 -22.19 13.48
C GLN A 201 -12.80 -21.14 12.84
N GLU A 202 -13.81 -21.57 12.09
CA GLU A 202 -14.90 -20.68 11.69
C GLU A 202 -15.83 -20.40 12.89
N THR A 203 -16.32 -19.17 13.03
CA THR A 203 -17.05 -18.70 14.22
C THR A 203 -18.27 -19.58 14.59
N ASN A 204 -18.90 -20.22 13.62
CA ASN A 204 -20.08 -21.07 13.82
C ASN A 204 -19.80 -22.57 13.56
N SER A 205 -18.54 -23.01 13.62
CA SER A 205 -18.12 -24.39 13.37
C SER A 205 -17.33 -24.92 14.55
N ASP A 206 -17.52 -26.20 14.86
CA ASP A 206 -16.70 -26.91 15.86
C ASP A 206 -15.42 -27.49 15.26
N ILE A 207 -15.21 -27.33 13.92
CA ILE A 207 -14.05 -27.85 13.22
C ILE A 207 -12.89 -26.87 13.38
N GLU A 208 -11.78 -27.37 13.95
CA GLU A 208 -10.54 -26.65 14.05
C GLU A 208 -9.50 -27.20 13.06
N TYR A 209 -8.95 -26.32 12.24
CA TYR A 209 -7.87 -26.63 11.31
C TYR A 209 -6.51 -26.28 11.93
N SER A 210 -5.58 -27.22 11.91
CA SER A 210 -4.21 -27.00 12.41
C SER A 210 -3.29 -26.62 11.28
N VAL A 211 -2.53 -25.51 11.44
CA VAL A 211 -1.56 -25.02 10.47
C VAL A 211 -0.16 -25.15 11.04
N MET A 212 0.78 -25.63 10.24
CA MET A 212 2.18 -25.84 10.59
C MET A 212 3.07 -24.75 9.97
N PRO A 213 4.27 -24.52 10.52
CA PRO A 213 5.21 -23.58 9.90
C PRO A 213 5.49 -23.91 8.44
N GLY A 214 5.51 -22.88 7.58
CA GLY A 214 5.66 -23.02 6.12
C GLY A 214 4.35 -23.29 5.39
N GLN A 215 3.20 -23.23 6.08
CA GLN A 215 1.89 -23.44 5.45
C GLN A 215 1.07 -22.16 5.35
N LEU A 216 0.32 -22.08 4.24
CA LEU A 216 -0.80 -21.16 4.02
C LEU A 216 -2.11 -21.89 4.28
N ALA A 217 -2.96 -21.29 5.10
CA ALA A 217 -4.38 -21.61 5.20
C ALA A 217 -5.18 -20.57 4.41
N LEU A 218 -5.87 -21.01 3.37
CA LEU A 218 -6.72 -20.20 2.50
C LEU A 218 -8.19 -20.51 2.78
N TYR A 219 -8.91 -19.58 3.37
CA TYR A 219 -10.34 -19.70 3.63
C TYR A 219 -11.14 -19.02 2.53
N ASN A 220 -11.96 -19.78 1.83
CA ASN A 220 -12.88 -19.25 0.84
C ASN A 220 -14.19 -18.80 1.52
N ARG A 221 -14.50 -17.51 1.47
CA ARG A 221 -15.64 -16.89 2.17
C ARG A 221 -17.01 -17.31 1.64
N GLU A 222 -17.07 -17.56 0.32
CA GLU A 222 -18.33 -17.96 -0.34
C GLU A 222 -18.67 -19.41 -0.07
N LYS A 223 -17.67 -20.30 -0.20
CA LYS A 223 -17.85 -21.75 -0.04
C LYS A 223 -17.79 -22.21 1.42
N GLY A 224 -17.24 -21.40 2.33
CA GLY A 224 -16.97 -21.81 3.71
C GLY A 224 -15.95 -22.96 3.79
N THR A 225 -14.97 -23.01 2.87
CA THR A 225 -13.99 -24.09 2.80
C THR A 225 -12.59 -23.59 3.13
N MET A 226 -11.81 -24.44 3.80
CA MET A 226 -10.42 -24.19 4.15
C MET A 226 -9.52 -25.10 3.31
N GLU A 227 -8.54 -24.51 2.63
CA GLU A 227 -7.45 -25.20 1.97
C GLU A 227 -6.15 -24.92 2.73
N ILE A 228 -5.35 -25.95 3.00
CA ILE A 228 -4.03 -25.79 3.64
C ILE A 228 -2.99 -26.41 2.73
N ARG A 229 -1.95 -25.62 2.40
CA ARG A 229 -0.86 -26.07 1.54
C ARG A 229 0.49 -25.48 1.97
N ASP A 230 1.56 -26.17 1.64
CA ASP A 230 2.92 -25.68 1.85
C ASP A 230 3.25 -24.54 0.88
N VAL A 231 3.92 -23.50 1.40
CA VAL A 231 4.31 -22.30 0.62
C VAL A 231 5.69 -21.81 1.04
N ASP A 232 6.32 -21.02 0.17
CA ASP A 232 7.37 -20.11 0.61
C ASP A 232 6.72 -18.95 1.38
N VAL A 233 7.08 -18.78 2.63
CA VAL A 233 6.47 -17.74 3.49
C VAL A 233 6.98 -16.34 3.16
N ARG A 234 8.14 -16.20 2.49
CA ARG A 234 8.79 -14.92 2.25
C ARG A 234 7.92 -13.90 1.53
N PRO A 235 7.20 -14.23 0.44
CA PRO A 235 6.30 -13.27 -0.23
C PRO A 235 5.23 -12.70 0.69
N TYR A 236 4.70 -13.51 1.61
CA TYR A 236 3.62 -13.12 2.51
C TYR A 236 4.05 -12.22 3.67
N VAL A 237 5.37 -12.13 3.94
CA VAL A 237 5.89 -11.38 5.09
C VAL A 237 6.92 -10.31 4.69
N ALA A 238 7.31 -10.24 3.41
CA ALA A 238 8.30 -9.31 2.88
C ALA A 238 7.92 -7.84 3.17
N TRP A 239 6.62 -7.52 3.18
CA TRP A 239 6.14 -6.17 3.40
C TRP A 239 6.57 -5.58 4.76
N LYS A 240 6.66 -6.40 5.82
CA LYS A 240 7.17 -5.94 7.13
C LYS A 240 8.69 -5.74 7.17
N GLU A 241 9.41 -6.32 6.20
CA GLU A 241 10.85 -6.12 5.99
C GLU A 241 11.12 -5.00 4.98
N HIS A 242 10.09 -4.20 4.65
CA HIS A 242 10.16 -3.08 3.72
C HIS A 242 10.45 -3.47 2.26
N GLU A 243 9.96 -4.63 1.85
CA GLU A 243 10.13 -5.20 0.51
C GLU A 243 8.78 -5.59 -0.11
N PHE A 244 8.74 -5.56 -1.44
CA PHE A 244 7.73 -6.25 -2.24
C PHE A 244 8.36 -7.50 -2.82
N MET A 245 7.78 -8.64 -2.55
CA MET A 245 8.18 -9.91 -3.14
C MET A 245 6.94 -10.56 -3.75
N PHE A 246 6.96 -10.67 -5.08
CA PHE A 246 5.89 -11.28 -5.86
C PHE A 246 6.38 -12.61 -6.40
N ASP A 247 5.60 -13.67 -6.26
CA ASP A 247 5.91 -15.00 -6.76
C ASP A 247 4.77 -15.52 -7.63
N ASN A 248 4.92 -15.36 -8.95
CA ASN A 248 3.90 -15.71 -9.94
C ASN A 248 2.54 -15.06 -9.63
N GLU A 249 2.54 -13.83 -9.12
CA GLU A 249 1.33 -13.06 -8.84
C GLU A 249 0.76 -12.41 -10.07
N SER A 250 -0.57 -12.32 -10.14
CA SER A 250 -1.27 -11.61 -11.21
C SER A 250 -1.01 -10.10 -11.13
N LEU A 251 -0.98 -9.44 -12.29
CA LEU A 251 -0.82 -7.98 -12.33
C LEU A 251 -1.94 -7.26 -11.58
N GLU A 252 -3.14 -7.85 -11.50
CA GLU A 252 -4.23 -7.32 -10.70
C GLU A 252 -3.88 -7.31 -9.21
N GLU A 253 -3.35 -8.41 -8.67
CA GLU A 253 -2.94 -8.52 -7.25
C GLU A 253 -1.77 -7.59 -6.94
N ILE A 254 -0.76 -7.55 -7.83
CA ILE A 254 0.37 -6.62 -7.69
C ILE A 254 -0.13 -5.17 -7.63
N MET A 255 -0.97 -4.77 -8.60
CA MET A 255 -1.47 -3.39 -8.65
C MET A 255 -2.40 -3.06 -7.48
N ASN A 256 -3.14 -4.04 -6.92
CA ASN A 256 -3.91 -3.85 -5.70
C ASN A 256 -2.99 -3.58 -4.49
N THR A 257 -1.90 -4.34 -4.34
CA THR A 257 -0.88 -4.13 -3.30
C THR A 257 -0.24 -2.74 -3.43
N LEU A 258 0.18 -2.36 -4.63
CA LEU A 258 0.74 -1.03 -4.90
C LEU A 258 -0.27 0.08 -4.64
N SER A 259 -1.55 -0.14 -4.99
CA SER A 259 -2.61 0.84 -4.78
C SER A 259 -2.79 1.20 -3.31
N LEU A 260 -2.71 0.21 -2.42
CA LEU A 260 -2.79 0.42 -0.98
C LEU A 260 -1.58 1.18 -0.44
N TRP A 261 -0.36 0.78 -0.83
CA TRP A 261 0.87 1.35 -0.31
C TRP A 261 1.14 2.78 -0.81
N TYR A 262 0.89 3.03 -2.10
CA TYR A 262 1.08 4.37 -2.69
C TYR A 262 -0.16 5.26 -2.58
N ASP A 263 -1.27 4.74 -2.03
CA ASP A 263 -2.57 5.40 -1.94
C ASP A 263 -3.00 5.95 -3.32
N VAL A 264 -3.04 5.09 -4.33
CA VAL A 264 -3.42 5.40 -5.71
C VAL A 264 -4.56 4.52 -6.18
N ASP A 265 -5.32 5.00 -7.14
CA ASP A 265 -6.32 4.19 -7.83
C ASP A 265 -5.70 3.54 -9.08
N VAL A 266 -6.16 2.35 -9.46
CA VAL A 266 -5.67 1.61 -10.61
C VAL A 266 -6.81 1.36 -11.59
N PHE A 267 -6.56 1.68 -12.85
CA PHE A 267 -7.49 1.42 -13.94
C PHE A 267 -6.83 0.59 -15.04
N PHE A 268 -7.41 -0.57 -15.36
CA PHE A 268 -6.98 -1.43 -16.46
C PHE A 268 -7.79 -1.11 -17.71
N GLN A 269 -7.13 -0.74 -18.82
CA GLN A 269 -7.81 -0.51 -20.08
C GLN A 269 -8.42 -1.81 -20.65
N THR A 270 -7.73 -2.93 -20.45
CA THR A 270 -8.14 -4.24 -20.97
C THR A 270 -8.11 -5.27 -19.84
N ALA A 271 -9.16 -6.07 -19.71
CA ALA A 271 -9.27 -7.09 -18.67
C ALA A 271 -8.18 -8.17 -18.75
N SER A 272 -7.68 -8.46 -19.96
CA SER A 272 -6.60 -9.43 -20.21
C SER A 272 -5.31 -9.09 -19.48
N LEU A 273 -5.00 -7.81 -19.30
CA LEU A 273 -3.79 -7.36 -18.60
C LEU A 273 -3.75 -7.78 -17.13
N LYS A 274 -4.91 -7.93 -16.50
CA LYS A 274 -5.04 -8.34 -15.10
C LYS A 274 -4.47 -9.73 -14.84
N GLN A 275 -4.50 -10.61 -15.86
CA GLN A 275 -4.11 -12.01 -15.78
C GLN A 275 -2.63 -12.26 -16.12
N LEU A 276 -1.86 -11.22 -16.40
CA LEU A 276 -0.41 -11.33 -16.57
C LEU A 276 0.22 -11.62 -15.22
N HIS A 277 1.17 -12.56 -15.17
CA HIS A 277 1.81 -12.97 -13.93
C HIS A 277 3.26 -12.51 -13.89
N PHE A 278 3.72 -12.13 -12.72
CA PHE A 278 5.07 -11.64 -12.50
C PHE A 278 5.69 -12.25 -11.25
N THR A 279 7.00 -12.44 -11.34
CA THR A 279 7.86 -12.75 -10.19
C THR A 279 8.91 -11.67 -10.10
N GLY A 280 9.08 -11.07 -8.92
CA GLY A 280 10.02 -9.98 -8.72
C GLY A 280 10.23 -9.64 -7.25
N HIS A 281 11.32 -8.91 -6.99
CA HIS A 281 11.69 -8.44 -5.67
C HIS A 281 12.15 -6.98 -5.78
N LEU A 282 11.51 -6.07 -5.04
CA LEU A 282 11.65 -4.62 -5.18
C LEU A 282 11.59 -3.95 -3.80
N GLY A 283 12.29 -2.83 -3.66
CA GLY A 283 12.23 -2.02 -2.44
C GLY A 283 10.87 -1.34 -2.27
N ARG A 284 10.30 -1.41 -1.08
CA ARG A 284 8.96 -0.85 -0.79
C ARG A 284 8.96 0.68 -0.68
N TYR A 285 10.11 1.27 -0.32
CA TYR A 285 10.23 2.74 -0.18
C TYR A 285 10.74 3.45 -1.43
N GLU A 286 10.80 2.77 -2.56
CA GLU A 286 11.11 3.39 -3.85
C GLU A 286 9.90 4.17 -4.38
N GLU A 287 10.14 5.14 -5.27
CA GLU A 287 9.05 5.81 -6.00
C GLU A 287 8.31 4.79 -6.87
N VAL A 288 6.99 4.95 -6.99
CA VAL A 288 6.16 4.01 -7.78
C VAL A 288 6.62 3.88 -9.22
N SER A 289 7.19 4.95 -9.80
CA SER A 289 7.76 4.96 -11.16
C SER A 289 8.78 3.85 -11.39
N HIS A 290 9.69 3.62 -10.43
CA HIS A 290 10.72 2.57 -10.53
C HIS A 290 10.10 1.17 -10.63
N ILE A 291 9.04 0.93 -9.86
CA ILE A 291 8.33 -0.36 -9.89
C ILE A 291 7.58 -0.54 -11.22
N LEU A 292 6.88 0.51 -11.68
CA LEU A 292 6.15 0.48 -12.93
C LEU A 292 7.09 0.31 -14.14
N ASP A 293 8.25 0.97 -14.10
CA ASP A 293 9.29 0.84 -15.14
C ASP A 293 9.89 -0.57 -15.14
N ALA A 294 10.11 -1.18 -13.97
CA ALA A 294 10.59 -2.57 -13.87
C ALA A 294 9.59 -3.56 -14.50
N ILE A 295 8.28 -3.41 -14.25
CA ILE A 295 7.23 -4.22 -14.86
C ILE A 295 7.17 -3.98 -16.38
N SER A 296 7.21 -2.72 -16.85
CA SER A 296 7.22 -2.37 -18.27
C SER A 296 8.45 -2.92 -18.99
N GLY A 297 9.61 -2.95 -18.33
CA GLY A 297 10.88 -3.40 -18.90
C GLY A 297 10.92 -4.90 -19.26
N VAL A 298 10.07 -5.71 -18.63
CA VAL A 298 9.98 -7.18 -18.86
C VAL A 298 8.73 -7.60 -19.63
N THR A 299 7.87 -6.64 -20.02
CA THR A 299 6.59 -6.90 -20.71
C THR A 299 6.29 -5.83 -21.75
N GLN A 300 5.11 -5.97 -22.40
CA GLN A 300 4.57 -4.93 -23.29
C GLN A 300 3.60 -3.99 -22.55
N VAL A 301 3.41 -4.19 -21.24
CA VAL A 301 2.54 -3.35 -20.42
C VAL A 301 3.14 -1.95 -20.28
N LYS A 302 2.32 -0.95 -20.49
CA LYS A 302 2.65 0.46 -20.30
C LYS A 302 1.81 1.06 -19.18
N PHE A 303 2.37 2.01 -18.49
CA PHE A 303 1.69 2.73 -17.43
C PHE A 303 1.63 4.21 -17.74
N SER A 304 0.50 4.84 -17.39
CA SER A 304 0.34 6.28 -17.41
C SER A 304 -0.21 6.74 -16.07
N VAL A 305 0.40 7.74 -15.47
CA VAL A 305 -0.05 8.30 -14.18
C VAL A 305 -0.77 9.62 -14.43
N LYS A 306 -2.00 9.74 -13.91
CA LYS A 306 -2.80 10.97 -13.98
C LYS A 306 -3.28 11.32 -12.56
N GLY A 307 -2.64 12.28 -11.93
CA GLY A 307 -2.87 12.60 -10.53
C GLY A 307 -2.54 11.39 -9.65
N ARG A 308 -3.53 10.85 -8.96
CA ARG A 308 -3.38 9.63 -8.14
C ARG A 308 -3.97 8.37 -8.81
N THR A 309 -4.12 8.36 -10.11
CA THR A 309 -4.61 7.20 -10.86
C THR A 309 -3.54 6.64 -11.77
N ILE A 310 -3.24 5.37 -11.65
CA ILE A 310 -2.37 4.59 -12.55
C ILE A 310 -3.25 3.91 -13.58
N ILE A 311 -3.00 4.17 -14.86
CA ILE A 311 -3.68 3.53 -15.99
C ILE A 311 -2.75 2.48 -16.56
N VAL A 312 -3.22 1.23 -16.60
CA VAL A 312 -2.50 0.06 -17.14
C VAL A 312 -2.97 -0.18 -18.58
N MET A 313 -2.02 -0.18 -19.54
CA MET A 313 -2.25 -0.20 -20.99
C MET A 313 -1.35 -1.24 -21.68
N GLU A 314 -1.68 -1.58 -22.93
CA GLU A 314 -0.81 -2.37 -23.84
C GLU A 314 0.28 -1.50 -24.50
#